data_ebc3ba7ff41e4679f3d40613f797a86a
#
_entry.id   ebc3ba7ff41e4679f3d40613f797a86a
#
_cell.length_a   1.000
_cell.length_b   1.000
_cell.length_c   1.000
_cell.angle_alpha   90.00
_cell.angle_beta   90.00
_cell.angle_gamma   90.00
#
_symmetry.space_group_name_H-M   'P 1'
#
loop_
_entity.id
_entity.type
_entity.pdbx_description
1 polymer ?
#
loop_
_entity_poly.entity_id
_entity_poly.type
_entity_poly.pdbx_seq_one_letter_code
_entity_poly.pdbx_strand_id
1 'polypeptide(L)'
;GYALVALRRDHGTAVEAAMKYFVLGAMASGFLLYGLSMLYGATGTLDIAGVFKAVASGQIKQQGLVFGLVFIVAGLAFKFGAVPFHMWIPDVYQGAPTASTLMIGAAPKLAAFAMAIRLLVEGLLPLAFDWQQMLGLLAIASLLIGNLAAIAQTNLKRMLAYSTISQMGFVLLGLMAGVVNGNALAAGNAYSSAMFYIVTYVL
;
A
#
# COMPACT_ATOMS: atom_id res chain seq x y z
N GLY A 1 -3.32 10.51 -12.29
CA GLY A 1 -3.83 9.16 -12.62
C GLY A 1 -5.30 9.16 -13.03
N TYR A 2 -6.21 9.75 -12.25
CA TYR A 2 -7.67 9.64 -12.46
C TYR A 2 -8.13 10.07 -13.85
N ALA A 3 -7.72 11.24 -14.32
CA ALA A 3 -8.08 11.75 -15.65
C ALA A 3 -7.53 10.87 -16.79
N LEU A 4 -6.38 10.22 -16.59
CA LEU A 4 -5.78 9.33 -17.60
C LEU A 4 -6.61 8.05 -17.81
N VAL A 5 -7.32 7.58 -16.79
CA VAL A 5 -8.23 6.43 -16.92
C VAL A 5 -9.44 6.78 -17.78
N ALA A 6 -9.93 8.02 -17.68
CA ALA A 6 -11.10 8.53 -18.39
C ALA A 6 -10.82 9.05 -19.81
N LEU A 7 -9.61 8.89 -20.36
CA LEU A 7 -9.26 9.42 -21.70
C LEU A 7 -10.16 8.88 -22.83
N ARG A 8 -10.67 7.67 -22.68
CA ARG A 8 -11.66 7.10 -23.60
C ARG A 8 -13.08 7.49 -23.19
N ARG A 9 -13.47 8.71 -23.47
CA ARG A 9 -14.77 9.30 -23.03
C ARG A 9 -15.99 8.52 -23.53
N ASP A 10 -15.88 7.91 -24.72
CA ASP A 10 -16.99 7.21 -25.37
C ASP A 10 -17.16 5.75 -24.89
N HIS A 11 -16.32 5.29 -23.96
CA HIS A 11 -16.39 3.96 -23.39
C HIS A 11 -16.89 4.01 -21.96
N GLY A 12 -18.11 3.52 -21.72
CA GLY A 12 -18.74 3.49 -20.41
C GLY A 12 -17.87 2.80 -19.33
N THR A 13 -17.19 1.70 -19.71
CA THR A 13 -16.26 0.99 -18.80
C THR A 13 -15.08 1.83 -18.35
N ALA A 14 -14.56 2.71 -19.20
CA ALA A 14 -13.46 3.61 -18.84
C ALA A 14 -13.92 4.71 -17.89
N VAL A 15 -15.11 5.26 -18.12
CA VAL A 15 -15.72 6.29 -17.25
C VAL A 15 -16.05 5.71 -15.88
N GLU A 16 -16.66 4.53 -15.85
CA GLU A 16 -16.96 3.81 -14.60
C GLU A 16 -15.68 3.51 -13.80
N ALA A 17 -14.65 2.98 -14.46
CA ALA A 17 -13.35 2.70 -13.84
C ALA A 17 -12.71 3.97 -13.26
N ALA A 18 -12.78 5.10 -13.99
CA ALA A 18 -12.26 6.39 -13.53
C ALA A 18 -13.00 6.90 -12.29
N MET A 19 -14.33 6.78 -12.27
CA MET A 19 -15.16 7.17 -11.12
C MET A 19 -14.86 6.31 -9.90
N LYS A 20 -14.80 5.00 -10.04
CA LYS A 20 -14.41 4.07 -8.95
C LYS A 20 -13.03 4.42 -8.39
N TYR A 21 -12.06 4.63 -9.29
CA TYR A 21 -10.70 4.98 -8.90
C TYR A 21 -10.64 6.31 -8.16
N PHE A 22 -11.38 7.31 -8.62
CA PHE A 22 -11.43 8.63 -7.98
C PHE A 22 -12.05 8.55 -6.58
N VAL A 23 -13.24 7.97 -6.46
CA VAL A 23 -13.97 7.91 -5.18
C VAL A 23 -13.19 7.10 -4.14
N LEU A 24 -12.76 5.88 -4.51
CA LEU A 24 -12.01 5.02 -3.60
C LEU A 24 -10.64 5.61 -3.27
N GLY A 25 -9.98 6.26 -4.24
CA GLY A 25 -8.70 6.93 -4.05
C GLY A 25 -8.79 8.17 -3.16
N ALA A 26 -9.87 8.92 -3.26
CA ALA A 26 -10.14 10.06 -2.37
C ALA A 26 -10.36 9.59 -0.93
N MET A 27 -11.15 8.52 -0.74
CA MET A 27 -11.39 7.91 0.56
C MET A 27 -10.09 7.40 1.19
N ALA A 28 -9.28 6.66 0.42
CA ALA A 28 -8.01 6.13 0.91
C ALA A 28 -7.00 7.24 1.24
N SER A 29 -7.00 8.34 0.49
CA SER A 29 -6.19 9.52 0.80
C SER A 29 -6.68 10.20 2.09
N GLY A 30 -7.99 10.24 2.30
CA GLY A 30 -8.59 10.69 3.55
C GLY A 30 -8.14 9.85 4.75
N PHE A 31 -8.14 8.52 4.62
CA PHE A 31 -7.62 7.62 5.67
C PHE A 31 -6.16 7.91 5.98
N LEU A 32 -5.31 8.00 4.96
CA LEU A 32 -3.89 8.28 5.15
C LEU A 32 -3.66 9.62 5.86
N LEU A 33 -4.31 10.69 5.40
CA LEU A 33 -4.20 12.01 6.00
C LEU A 33 -4.74 12.06 7.43
N TYR A 34 -5.84 11.36 7.69
CA TYR A 34 -6.40 11.25 9.03
C TYR A 34 -5.43 10.53 9.98
N GLY A 35 -4.85 9.41 9.55
CA GLY A 35 -3.85 8.68 10.31
C GLY A 35 -2.61 9.54 10.60
N LEU A 36 -2.11 10.28 9.61
CA LEU A 36 -1.00 11.23 9.79
C LEU A 36 -1.35 12.37 10.74
N SER A 37 -2.59 12.88 10.69
CA SER A 37 -3.08 13.90 11.62
C SER A 37 -3.12 13.40 13.07
N MET A 38 -3.57 12.16 13.26
CA MET A 38 -3.54 11.52 14.59
C MET A 38 -2.11 11.33 15.11
N LEU A 39 -1.20 10.93 14.22
CA LEU A 39 0.21 10.78 14.55
C LEU A 39 0.82 12.14 14.94
N TYR A 40 0.53 13.19 14.18
CA TYR A 40 0.94 14.56 14.53
C TYR A 40 0.36 15.02 15.88
N GLY A 41 -0.94 14.79 16.11
CA GLY A 41 -1.58 15.13 17.37
C GLY A 41 -0.96 14.42 18.58
N ALA A 42 -0.45 13.21 18.36
CA ALA A 42 0.21 12.43 19.42
C ALA A 42 1.68 12.84 19.65
N THR A 43 2.41 13.15 18.57
CA THR A 43 3.87 13.39 18.62
C THR A 43 4.25 14.88 18.63
N GLY A 44 3.38 15.75 18.16
CA GLY A 44 3.61 17.20 18.07
C GLY A 44 4.60 17.63 16.99
N THR A 45 5.03 16.71 16.11
CA THR A 45 6.03 16.99 15.08
C THR A 45 5.67 16.39 13.73
N LEU A 46 6.09 17.07 12.64
CA LEU A 46 5.99 16.57 11.26
C LEU A 46 7.28 15.94 10.75
N ASP A 47 8.37 16.09 11.50
CA ASP A 47 9.66 15.48 11.15
C ASP A 47 9.66 13.98 11.47
N ILE A 48 10.05 13.15 10.51
CA ILE A 48 10.03 11.69 10.64
C ILE A 48 10.96 11.22 11.77
N ALA A 49 12.14 11.81 11.88
CA ALA A 49 13.07 11.47 12.96
C ALA A 49 12.52 11.93 14.33
N GLY A 50 11.82 13.06 14.37
CA GLY A 50 11.11 13.55 15.53
C GLY A 50 9.98 12.61 15.96
N VAL A 51 9.20 12.11 15.01
CA VAL A 51 8.16 11.09 15.25
C VAL A 51 8.77 9.83 15.86
N PHE A 52 9.84 9.30 15.27
CA PHE A 52 10.54 8.13 15.81
C PHE A 52 10.96 8.33 17.26
N LYS A 53 11.61 9.46 17.58
CA LYS A 53 12.04 9.77 18.95
C LYS A 53 10.87 9.87 19.92
N ALA A 54 9.79 10.53 19.51
CA ALA A 54 8.60 10.70 20.33
C ALA A 54 7.92 9.36 20.65
N VAL A 55 7.78 8.49 19.63
CA VAL A 55 7.19 7.15 19.79
C VAL A 55 8.11 6.24 20.63
N ALA A 56 9.42 6.27 20.40
CA ALA A 56 10.40 5.48 21.13
C ALA A 56 10.50 5.87 22.61
N SER A 57 10.13 7.12 22.98
CA SER A 57 10.14 7.57 24.36
C SER A 57 9.16 6.83 25.29
N GLY A 58 8.14 6.16 24.69
CA GLY A 58 7.10 5.44 25.44
C GLY A 58 6.14 6.30 26.26
N GLN A 59 6.26 7.63 26.18
CA GLN A 59 5.42 8.57 26.96
C GLN A 59 4.05 8.84 26.33
N ILE A 60 3.86 8.44 25.06
CA ILE A 60 2.63 8.67 24.32
C ILE A 60 1.66 7.51 24.54
N LYS A 61 0.37 7.82 24.71
CA LYS A 61 -0.68 6.79 24.82
C LYS A 61 -0.69 5.91 23.57
N GLN A 62 -0.31 4.65 23.72
CA GLN A 62 -0.18 3.68 22.64
C GLN A 62 -1.46 3.50 21.83
N GLN A 63 -2.63 3.56 22.47
CA GLN A 63 -3.92 3.41 21.78
C GLN A 63 -4.14 4.42 20.65
N GLY A 64 -3.81 5.70 20.87
CA GLY A 64 -3.93 6.75 19.84
C GLY A 64 -2.97 6.56 18.69
N LEU A 65 -1.75 6.11 19.00
CA LEU A 65 -0.72 5.82 17.99
C LEU A 65 -1.12 4.62 17.11
N VAL A 66 -1.57 3.51 17.72
CA VAL A 66 -1.99 2.31 16.99
C VAL A 66 -3.22 2.61 16.14
N PHE A 67 -4.16 3.41 16.64
CA PHE A 67 -5.33 3.79 15.86
C PHE A 67 -4.95 4.64 14.63
N GLY A 68 -4.06 5.63 14.80
CA GLY A 68 -3.49 6.38 13.68
C GLY A 68 -2.74 5.48 12.68
N LEU A 69 -1.98 4.51 13.20
CA LEU A 69 -1.26 3.53 12.39
C LEU A 69 -2.19 2.69 11.50
N VAL A 70 -3.35 2.26 12.02
CA VAL A 70 -4.35 1.51 11.23
C VAL A 70 -4.78 2.31 9.99
N PHE A 71 -5.06 3.60 10.13
CA PHE A 71 -5.44 4.46 9.01
C PHE A 71 -4.29 4.68 8.02
N ILE A 72 -3.06 4.82 8.51
CA ILE A 72 -1.86 4.92 7.65
C ILE A 72 -1.69 3.63 6.84
N VAL A 73 -1.77 2.46 7.49
CA VAL A 73 -1.64 1.17 6.83
C VAL A 73 -2.78 0.95 5.82
N ALA A 74 -4.02 1.34 6.14
CA ALA A 74 -5.14 1.26 5.21
C ALA A 74 -4.92 2.12 3.95
N GLY A 75 -4.42 3.34 4.11
CA GLY A 75 -4.07 4.22 2.99
C GLY A 75 -2.93 3.68 2.13
N LEU A 76 -1.90 3.11 2.74
CA LEU A 76 -0.80 2.43 2.04
C LEU A 76 -1.29 1.16 1.32
N ALA A 77 -2.13 0.35 1.97
CA ALA A 77 -2.71 -0.86 1.40
C ALA A 77 -3.52 -0.56 0.13
N PHE A 78 -4.30 0.52 0.11
CA PHE A 78 -4.97 0.99 -1.10
C PHE A 78 -3.99 1.33 -2.22
N LYS A 79 -2.89 2.05 -1.92
CA LYS A 79 -1.88 2.43 -2.91
C LYS A 79 -1.14 1.23 -3.49
N PHE A 80 -0.85 0.23 -2.68
CA PHE A 80 -0.35 -1.07 -3.14
C PHE A 80 -1.42 -1.86 -3.90
N GLY A 81 -2.67 -1.69 -3.54
CA GLY A 81 -3.78 -2.50 -4.00
C GLY A 81 -3.86 -3.84 -3.29
N ALA A 82 -3.46 -3.85 -2.02
CA ALA A 82 -3.58 -5.03 -1.17
C ALA A 82 -5.05 -5.28 -0.76
N VAL A 83 -5.40 -6.55 -0.57
CA VAL A 83 -6.73 -6.95 -0.07
C VAL A 83 -6.88 -6.47 1.39
N PRO A 84 -8.03 -5.87 1.77
CA PRO A 84 -9.28 -5.70 1.04
C PRO A 84 -9.38 -4.43 0.17
N PHE A 85 -8.36 -3.60 0.11
CA PHE A 85 -8.37 -2.29 -0.58
C PHE A 85 -8.04 -2.39 -2.10
N HIS A 86 -8.18 -3.58 -2.69
CA HIS A 86 -7.76 -3.90 -4.07
C HIS A 86 -8.82 -3.65 -5.15
N MET A 87 -10.07 -3.43 -4.78
CA MET A 87 -11.23 -3.48 -5.69
C MET A 87 -11.14 -2.55 -6.90
N TRP A 88 -10.36 -1.48 -6.82
CA TRP A 88 -10.16 -0.53 -7.90
C TRP A 88 -9.26 -1.07 -9.04
N ILE A 89 -8.31 -1.98 -8.73
CA ILE A 89 -7.26 -2.40 -9.67
C ILE A 89 -7.85 -3.15 -10.88
N PRO A 90 -8.69 -4.18 -10.74
CA PRO A 90 -9.21 -4.93 -11.88
C PRO A 90 -10.00 -4.06 -12.85
N ASP A 91 -10.83 -3.17 -12.33
CA ASP A 91 -11.68 -2.30 -13.13
C ASP A 91 -10.86 -1.21 -13.85
N VAL A 92 -9.88 -0.62 -13.16
CA VAL A 92 -8.99 0.38 -13.75
C VAL A 92 -8.10 -0.23 -14.83
N TYR A 93 -7.53 -1.42 -14.59
CA TYR A 93 -6.66 -2.06 -15.59
C TYR A 93 -7.45 -2.46 -16.83
N GLN A 94 -8.69 -2.90 -16.68
CA GLN A 94 -9.56 -3.25 -17.80
C GLN A 94 -10.04 -2.01 -18.56
N GLY A 95 -10.50 -0.98 -17.86
CA GLY A 95 -11.14 0.19 -18.47
C GLY A 95 -10.17 1.23 -19.02
N ALA A 96 -8.98 1.38 -18.43
CA ALA A 96 -8.02 2.38 -18.86
C ALA A 96 -7.35 2.02 -20.21
N PRO A 97 -6.90 3.04 -20.97
CA PRO A 97 -5.99 2.83 -22.10
C PRO A 97 -4.72 2.10 -21.62
N THR A 98 -4.17 1.22 -22.45
CA THR A 98 -3.04 0.35 -22.06
C THR A 98 -1.83 1.13 -21.54
N ALA A 99 -1.47 2.25 -22.18
CA ALA A 99 -0.38 3.11 -21.72
C ALA A 99 -0.65 3.70 -20.33
N SER A 100 -1.90 4.10 -20.05
CA SER A 100 -2.30 4.58 -18.73
C SER A 100 -2.27 3.46 -17.68
N THR A 101 -2.67 2.24 -18.08
CA THR A 101 -2.60 1.06 -17.21
C THR A 101 -1.16 0.76 -16.80
N LEU A 102 -0.21 0.77 -17.74
CA LEU A 102 1.21 0.56 -17.46
C LEU A 102 1.75 1.60 -16.48
N MET A 103 1.46 2.88 -16.72
CA MET A 103 1.89 3.96 -15.83
C MET A 103 1.32 3.82 -14.41
N ILE A 104 0.02 3.49 -14.29
CA ILE A 104 -0.65 3.33 -13.00
C ILE A 104 -0.18 2.05 -12.27
N GLY A 105 0.15 1.02 -13.02
CA GLY A 105 0.68 -0.24 -12.48
C GLY A 105 2.11 -0.13 -11.98
N ALA A 106 2.89 0.82 -12.48
CA ALA A 106 4.32 0.96 -12.22
C ALA A 106 4.65 2.06 -11.20
N ALA A 107 4.64 3.31 -11.63
CA ALA A 107 5.15 4.44 -10.85
C ALA A 107 4.51 4.62 -9.45
N PRO A 108 3.17 4.53 -9.28
CA PRO A 108 2.55 4.66 -7.96
C PRO A 108 2.94 3.55 -6.99
N LYS A 109 3.30 2.36 -7.48
CA LYS A 109 3.73 1.24 -6.64
C LYS A 109 5.11 1.50 -6.03
N LEU A 110 6.05 2.01 -6.81
CA LEU A 110 7.36 2.44 -6.31
C LEU A 110 7.22 3.58 -5.28
N ALA A 111 6.38 4.56 -5.58
CA ALA A 111 6.11 5.66 -4.65
C ALA A 111 5.45 5.18 -3.35
N ALA A 112 4.52 4.23 -3.42
CA ALA A 112 3.90 3.62 -2.25
C ALA A 112 4.92 2.85 -1.41
N PHE A 113 5.85 2.13 -2.04
CA PHE A 113 6.92 1.43 -1.34
C PHE A 113 7.85 2.41 -0.62
N ALA A 114 8.31 3.46 -1.30
CA ALA A 114 9.13 4.49 -0.69
C ALA A 114 8.43 5.16 0.51
N MET A 115 7.13 5.45 0.36
CA MET A 115 6.30 5.99 1.44
C MET A 115 6.20 5.00 2.62
N ALA A 116 6.01 3.70 2.35
CA ALA A 116 5.94 2.67 3.39
C ALA A 116 7.25 2.57 4.16
N ILE A 117 8.40 2.57 3.49
CA ILE A 117 9.72 2.60 4.15
C ILE A 117 9.85 3.84 5.03
N ARG A 118 9.57 5.04 4.50
CA ARG A 118 9.70 6.28 5.25
C ARG A 118 8.78 6.35 6.48
N LEU A 119 7.52 5.97 6.32
CA LEU A 119 6.54 6.06 7.43
C LEU A 119 6.67 4.92 8.42
N LEU A 120 6.74 3.66 7.96
CA LEU A 120 6.69 2.51 8.84
C LEU A 120 8.09 2.16 9.40
N VAL A 121 9.12 2.16 8.55
CA VAL A 121 10.46 1.72 8.96
C VAL A 121 11.26 2.86 9.59
N GLU A 122 11.26 4.07 9.01
CA GLU A 122 12.02 5.18 9.59
C GLU A 122 11.26 5.88 10.72
N GLY A 123 9.95 6.09 10.58
CA GLY A 123 9.14 6.84 11.55
C GLY A 123 8.53 6.01 12.66
N LEU A 124 7.99 4.85 12.33
CA LEU A 124 7.16 4.03 13.22
C LEU A 124 7.77 2.65 13.53
N LEU A 125 9.10 2.52 13.43
CA LEU A 125 9.78 1.28 13.76
C LEU A 125 9.51 0.79 15.20
N PRO A 126 9.38 1.65 16.23
CA PRO A 126 9.01 1.20 17.57
C PRO A 126 7.65 0.50 17.66
N LEU A 127 6.77 0.72 16.67
CA LEU A 127 5.48 0.03 16.54
C LEU A 127 5.53 -1.13 15.53
N ALA A 128 6.73 -1.67 15.24
CA ALA A 128 6.90 -2.72 14.24
C ALA A 128 6.03 -3.95 14.51
N PHE A 129 5.88 -4.35 15.76
CA PHE A 129 5.02 -5.46 16.14
C PHE A 129 3.58 -5.28 15.65
N ASP A 130 3.03 -4.08 15.79
CA ASP A 130 1.66 -3.79 15.38
C ASP A 130 1.52 -3.73 13.86
N TRP A 131 2.35 -2.94 13.16
CA TRP A 131 2.18 -2.79 11.71
C TRP A 131 2.63 -4.04 10.92
N GLN A 132 3.55 -4.85 11.44
CA GLN A 132 3.92 -6.11 10.79
C GLN A 132 2.77 -7.12 10.83
N GLN A 133 2.02 -7.20 11.92
CA GLN A 133 0.83 -8.07 11.97
C GLN A 133 -0.23 -7.62 10.95
N MET A 134 -0.47 -6.31 10.84
CA MET A 134 -1.39 -5.77 9.83
C MET A 134 -0.92 -6.10 8.41
N LEU A 135 0.36 -5.88 8.10
CA LEU A 135 0.92 -6.22 6.78
C LEU A 135 0.86 -7.73 6.49
N GLY A 136 1.06 -8.58 7.51
CA GLY A 136 0.95 -10.02 7.38
C GLY A 136 -0.46 -10.46 6.96
N LEU A 137 -1.49 -9.93 7.61
CA LEU A 137 -2.88 -10.21 7.24
C LEU A 137 -3.20 -9.74 5.81
N LEU A 138 -2.79 -8.52 5.45
CA LEU A 138 -2.97 -7.99 4.11
C LEU A 138 -2.22 -8.82 3.05
N ALA A 139 -1.01 -9.28 3.36
CA ALA A 139 -0.20 -10.11 2.47
C ALA A 139 -0.87 -11.47 2.22
N ILE A 140 -1.27 -12.17 3.28
CA ILE A 140 -1.94 -13.48 3.17
C ILE A 140 -3.23 -13.34 2.34
N ALA A 141 -4.07 -12.37 2.68
CA ALA A 141 -5.31 -12.12 1.96
C ALA A 141 -5.07 -11.79 0.47
N SER A 142 -4.03 -10.98 0.18
CA SER A 142 -3.67 -10.59 -1.19
C SER A 142 -3.14 -11.77 -2.00
N LEU A 143 -2.33 -12.63 -1.40
CA LEU A 143 -1.82 -13.84 -2.04
C LEU A 143 -2.94 -14.82 -2.35
N LEU A 144 -3.85 -15.06 -1.41
CA LEU A 144 -4.96 -15.98 -1.61
C LEU A 144 -5.96 -15.45 -2.65
N ILE A 145 -6.51 -14.27 -2.42
CA ILE A 145 -7.56 -13.69 -3.28
C ILE A 145 -6.99 -13.33 -4.65
N GLY A 146 -5.77 -12.76 -4.70
CA GLY A 146 -5.13 -12.40 -5.96
C GLY A 146 -4.95 -13.60 -6.87
N ASN A 147 -4.41 -14.71 -6.38
CA ASN A 147 -4.18 -15.90 -7.19
C ASN A 147 -5.49 -16.62 -7.56
N LEU A 148 -6.38 -16.83 -6.61
CA LEU A 148 -7.65 -17.52 -6.89
C LEU A 148 -8.52 -16.74 -7.88
N ALA A 149 -8.61 -15.42 -7.71
CA ALA A 149 -9.37 -14.57 -8.61
C ALA A 149 -8.71 -14.47 -10.00
N ALA A 150 -7.37 -14.46 -10.09
CA ALA A 150 -6.65 -14.43 -11.36
C ALA A 150 -6.99 -15.65 -12.24
N ILE A 151 -7.02 -16.84 -11.65
CA ILE A 151 -7.35 -18.10 -12.36
C ILE A 151 -8.77 -18.06 -12.95
N ALA A 152 -9.70 -17.42 -12.26
CA ALA A 152 -11.09 -17.33 -12.68
C ALA A 152 -11.37 -16.28 -13.77
N GLN A 153 -10.36 -15.44 -14.13
CA GLN A 153 -10.56 -14.37 -15.12
C GLN A 153 -10.43 -14.86 -16.56
N THR A 154 -11.36 -14.43 -17.41
CA THR A 154 -11.30 -14.62 -18.88
C THR A 154 -10.65 -13.42 -19.59
N ASN A 155 -10.64 -12.24 -18.98
CA ASN A 155 -10.04 -11.03 -19.53
C ASN A 155 -8.58 -10.92 -19.08
N LEU A 156 -7.65 -10.84 -20.05
CA LEU A 156 -6.21 -10.77 -19.79
C LEU A 156 -5.82 -9.59 -18.89
N LYS A 157 -6.38 -8.39 -19.12
CA LYS A 157 -6.07 -7.23 -18.29
C LYS A 157 -6.53 -7.41 -16.84
N ARG A 158 -7.68 -8.03 -16.63
CA ARG A 158 -8.17 -8.35 -15.28
C ARG A 158 -7.32 -9.42 -14.62
N MET A 159 -6.91 -10.44 -15.37
CA MET A 159 -6.01 -11.49 -14.87
C MET A 159 -4.69 -10.88 -14.40
N LEU A 160 -4.07 -10.01 -15.20
CA LEU A 160 -2.85 -9.29 -14.83
C LEU A 160 -3.06 -8.34 -13.64
N ALA A 161 -4.24 -7.75 -13.51
CA ALA A 161 -4.60 -6.93 -12.36
C ALA A 161 -4.60 -7.74 -11.06
N TYR A 162 -5.22 -8.92 -11.05
CA TYR A 162 -5.19 -9.83 -9.89
C TYR A 162 -3.79 -10.40 -9.63
N SER A 163 -3.02 -10.69 -10.68
CA SER A 163 -1.59 -11.01 -10.53
C SER A 163 -0.84 -9.90 -9.80
N THR A 164 -1.08 -8.64 -10.18
CA THR A 164 -0.48 -7.47 -9.48
C THR A 164 -0.83 -7.46 -7.99
N ILE A 165 -2.08 -7.76 -7.62
CA ILE A 165 -2.51 -7.84 -6.22
C ILE A 165 -1.71 -8.89 -5.46
N SER A 166 -1.55 -10.08 -6.05
CA SER A 166 -0.73 -11.15 -5.49
C SER A 166 0.74 -10.75 -5.34
N GLN A 167 1.33 -10.13 -6.37
CA GLN A 167 2.74 -9.70 -6.32
C GLN A 167 2.98 -8.63 -5.24
N MET A 168 2.01 -7.73 -5.02
CA MET A 168 2.11 -6.79 -3.90
C MET A 168 2.04 -7.49 -2.54
N GLY A 169 1.37 -8.64 -2.45
CA GLY A 169 1.41 -9.51 -1.27
C GLY A 169 2.84 -9.95 -0.92
N PHE A 170 3.66 -10.33 -1.91
CA PHE A 170 5.08 -10.67 -1.68
C PHE A 170 5.90 -9.45 -1.25
N VAL A 171 5.64 -8.26 -1.79
CA VAL A 171 6.29 -7.02 -1.31
C VAL A 171 5.98 -6.77 0.16
N LEU A 172 4.72 -6.95 0.58
CA LEU A 172 4.32 -6.79 1.98
C LEU A 172 5.00 -7.81 2.91
N LEU A 173 5.19 -9.06 2.45
CA LEU A 173 5.97 -10.06 3.20
C LEU A 173 7.42 -9.61 3.40
N GLY A 174 8.04 -9.04 2.38
CA GLY A 174 9.39 -8.49 2.48
C GLY A 174 9.50 -7.35 3.49
N LEU A 175 8.52 -6.44 3.51
CA LEU A 175 8.44 -5.37 4.51
C LEU A 175 8.24 -5.93 5.93
N MET A 176 7.43 -6.97 6.07
CA MET A 176 7.15 -7.62 7.35
C MET A 176 8.36 -8.36 7.94
N ALA A 177 9.28 -8.83 7.09
CA ALA A 177 10.41 -9.66 7.51
C ALA A 177 11.59 -8.86 8.12
N GLY A 178 11.53 -7.53 8.18
CA GLY A 178 12.65 -6.70 8.62
C GLY A 178 12.97 -6.79 10.11
N VAL A 179 11.97 -6.96 10.96
CA VAL A 179 12.16 -7.08 12.41
C VAL A 179 11.60 -8.42 12.86
N VAL A 180 12.45 -9.25 13.45
CA VAL A 180 12.08 -10.60 13.93
C VAL A 180 12.34 -10.67 15.44
N ASN A 181 11.32 -10.95 16.23
CA ASN A 181 11.40 -11.03 17.71
C ASN A 181 12.07 -9.78 18.35
N GLY A 182 11.76 -8.60 17.82
CA GLY A 182 12.37 -7.34 18.28
C GLY A 182 13.80 -7.09 17.79
N ASN A 183 14.36 -7.98 16.98
CA ASN A 183 15.72 -7.87 16.44
C ASN A 183 15.68 -7.39 14.99
N ALA A 184 16.37 -6.28 14.72
CA ALA A 184 16.45 -5.63 13.40
C ALA A 184 17.73 -5.95 12.64
N LEU A 185 18.55 -6.94 13.06
CA LEU A 185 19.83 -7.26 12.42
C LEU A 185 19.68 -7.65 10.93
N ALA A 186 18.58 -8.31 10.58
CA ALA A 186 18.28 -8.71 9.20
C ALA A 186 17.50 -7.63 8.41
N ALA A 187 17.14 -6.50 9.02
CA ALA A 187 16.26 -5.49 8.44
C ALA A 187 16.79 -4.94 7.11
N GLY A 188 18.09 -4.64 7.04
CA GLY A 188 18.72 -4.15 5.82
C GLY A 188 18.56 -5.11 4.64
N ASN A 189 18.77 -6.41 4.86
CA ASN A 189 18.63 -7.44 3.84
C ASN A 189 17.15 -7.63 3.43
N ALA A 190 16.23 -7.64 4.38
CA ALA A 190 14.80 -7.80 4.09
C ALA A 190 14.25 -6.63 3.27
N TYR A 191 14.56 -5.39 3.67
CA TYR A 191 14.06 -4.20 2.98
C TYR A 191 14.72 -4.00 1.61
N SER A 192 16.02 -4.29 1.48
CA SER A 192 16.69 -4.25 0.17
C SER A 192 16.17 -5.33 -0.78
N SER A 193 15.85 -6.52 -0.28
CA SER A 193 15.22 -7.58 -1.08
C SER A 193 13.83 -7.20 -1.53
N ALA A 194 13.01 -6.61 -0.66
CA ALA A 194 11.69 -6.11 -1.02
C ALA A 194 11.77 -4.97 -2.05
N MET A 195 12.75 -4.08 -1.90
CA MET A 195 12.99 -3.00 -2.87
C MET A 195 13.44 -3.55 -4.23
N PHE A 196 14.36 -4.50 -4.24
CA PHE A 196 14.79 -5.17 -5.47
C PHE A 196 13.59 -5.85 -6.16
N TYR A 197 12.76 -6.54 -5.39
CA TYR A 197 11.58 -7.23 -5.91
C TYR A 197 10.60 -6.25 -6.58
N ILE A 198 10.24 -5.15 -5.91
CA ILE A 198 9.28 -4.20 -6.49
C ILE A 198 9.86 -3.45 -7.70
N VAL A 199 11.16 -3.14 -7.69
CA VAL A 199 11.83 -2.50 -8.84
C VAL A 199 11.82 -3.44 -10.04
N THR A 200 12.21 -4.70 -9.86
CA THR A 200 12.20 -5.70 -10.96
C THR A 200 10.79 -6.04 -11.43
N TYR A 201 9.80 -5.97 -10.56
CA TYR A 201 8.40 -6.19 -10.95
C TYR A 201 7.84 -5.05 -11.81
N VAL A 202 8.27 -3.82 -11.55
CA VAL A 202 7.78 -2.62 -12.26
C VAL A 202 8.47 -2.39 -13.60
N LEU A 203 9.72 -2.82 -13.77
CA LEU A 203 10.49 -2.74 -15.02
C LEU A 203 10.06 -3.81 -16.02
#